data_869e2c2712c04507d06dec532b994a05
#
_entry.id   869e2c2712c04507d06dec532b994a05
#
_cell.length_a   1.000
_cell.length_b   1.000
_cell.length_c   1.000
_cell.angle_alpha   90.00
_cell.angle_beta   90.00
_cell.angle_gamma   90.00
#
_symmetry.space_group_name_H-M   'P 1'
#
loop_
_entity.id
_entity.type
_entity.pdbx_description
1 polymer ?
#
loop_
_entity_poly.entity_id
_entity_poly.type
_entity_poly.pdbx_seq_one_letter_code
_entity_poly.pdbx_strand_id
1 'polypeptide(L)'
;MKLTRAALLVLSMAGLYACGGGDGDTGQDSGITPSAAPSSVREALLKMDADGTAPKLNRDADVAGPDVDGNGVRDDLDAYINSLPDTEPQKKALRQGYRVLRNLLLLDTTDTTAVLDGMRNSGASIWCIYSRYGSDANEKSGEVEKYSVNTEERFKAYARFNAAASGHSAVMPRGDGCDE
;
A
#
# COMPACT_ATOMS: atom_id res chain seq x y z
N MET A 1 2.84 -37.71 52.56
CA MET A 1 1.45 -37.94 53.04
C MET A 1 0.49 -37.29 52.02
N LYS A 2 -0.36 -38.16 51.45
CA LYS A 2 -1.65 -37.96 50.73
C LYS A 2 -1.65 -37.13 49.43
N LEU A 3 -1.67 -37.89 48.34
CA LEU A 3 -2.23 -37.56 47.01
C LEU A 3 -3.71 -37.19 47.13
N THR A 4 -4.20 -36.27 46.35
CA THR A 4 -5.58 -36.23 45.90
C THR A 4 -5.63 -35.90 44.40
N ARG A 5 -6.12 -36.86 43.66
CA ARG A 5 -6.52 -36.79 42.23
C ARG A 5 -7.90 -36.12 42.14
N ALA A 6 -8.11 -35.28 41.16
CA ALA A 6 -9.44 -34.89 40.65
C ALA A 6 -9.29 -34.60 39.15
N ALA A 7 -9.73 -35.40 38.44
CA ALA A 7 -10.79 -35.81 37.52
C ALA A 7 -11.00 -34.80 36.37
N LEU A 8 -10.66 -35.30 35.16
CA LEU A 8 -11.04 -34.76 33.84
C LEU A 8 -12.58 -34.76 33.71
N LEU A 9 -13.13 -33.68 33.22
CA LEU A 9 -14.44 -33.63 32.60
C LEU A 9 -14.31 -33.05 31.21
N VAL A 10 -14.36 -33.93 30.21
CA VAL A 10 -14.51 -33.62 28.79
C VAL A 10 -15.99 -33.37 28.55
N LEU A 11 -16.34 -32.15 28.12
CA LEU A 11 -17.70 -31.86 27.65
C LEU A 11 -17.64 -31.59 26.15
N SER A 12 -17.98 -32.62 25.38
CA SER A 12 -18.25 -32.53 23.94
C SER A 12 -19.65 -31.94 23.72
N MET A 13 -19.73 -30.79 23.07
CA MET A 13 -20.98 -30.29 22.48
C MET A 13 -20.85 -30.25 20.96
N ALA A 14 -21.41 -31.27 20.31
CA ALA A 14 -21.78 -31.27 18.92
C ALA A 14 -23.09 -30.49 18.76
N GLY A 15 -23.04 -29.36 18.11
CA GLY A 15 -24.18 -28.55 17.70
C GLY A 15 -24.37 -28.61 16.20
N LEU A 16 -25.24 -29.48 15.73
CA LEU A 16 -25.78 -29.48 14.37
C LEU A 16 -26.74 -28.30 14.22
N TYR A 17 -26.43 -27.37 13.34
CA TYR A 17 -27.41 -26.42 12.84
C TYR A 17 -27.86 -26.84 11.45
N ALA A 18 -29.11 -27.36 11.42
CA ALA A 18 -29.85 -27.61 10.19
C ALA A 18 -30.29 -26.27 9.55
N CYS A 19 -30.00 -26.11 8.29
CA CYS A 19 -30.61 -25.08 7.43
C CYS A 19 -32.07 -25.46 7.15
N GLY A 20 -33.01 -24.66 7.69
CA GLY A 20 -34.41 -24.72 7.32
C GLY A 20 -34.68 -23.91 6.09
N GLY A 21 -35.26 -24.51 5.06
CA GLY A 21 -35.77 -23.82 3.87
C GLY A 21 -37.03 -23.05 4.21
N GLY A 22 -37.25 -21.93 3.50
CA GLY A 22 -38.46 -21.15 3.46
C GLY A 22 -38.64 -20.60 2.05
N ASP A 23 -39.64 -21.14 1.35
CA ASP A 23 -40.07 -20.72 0.01
C ASP A 23 -40.76 -19.35 0.02
N GLY A 24 -40.54 -18.58 -1.05
CA GLY A 24 -41.51 -17.65 -1.62
C GLY A 24 -41.35 -16.18 -1.29
N ASP A 25 -40.77 -15.41 -2.23
CA ASP A 25 -41.54 -14.32 -2.86
C ASP A 25 -40.86 -13.81 -4.14
N THR A 26 -41.66 -13.55 -5.14
CA THR A 26 -41.33 -13.06 -6.47
C THR A 26 -41.00 -11.55 -6.41
N GLY A 27 -39.72 -11.19 -6.48
CA GLY A 27 -39.23 -9.84 -6.64
C GLY A 27 -38.25 -9.76 -7.78
N GLN A 28 -38.49 -8.90 -8.75
CA GLN A 28 -37.74 -8.68 -9.99
C GLN A 28 -36.23 -8.60 -9.74
N ASP A 29 -35.54 -9.56 -10.31
CA ASP A 29 -34.08 -9.62 -10.41
C ASP A 29 -33.57 -8.52 -11.34
N SER A 30 -33.09 -7.43 -10.77
CA SER A 30 -32.21 -6.50 -11.45
C SER A 30 -30.85 -7.16 -11.51
N GLY A 31 -30.58 -7.82 -12.63
CA GLY A 31 -29.40 -8.64 -12.87
C GLY A 31 -28.06 -7.91 -12.70
N ILE A 32 -27.63 -7.75 -11.46
CA ILE A 32 -26.23 -7.50 -11.13
C ILE A 32 -25.62 -8.88 -10.91
N THR A 33 -25.09 -9.46 -11.97
CA THR A 33 -24.22 -10.64 -11.84
C THR A 33 -23.05 -10.22 -10.95
N PRO A 34 -22.81 -10.90 -9.79
CA PRO A 34 -21.63 -10.60 -8.98
C PRO A 34 -20.41 -10.90 -9.84
N SER A 35 -19.65 -9.88 -10.19
CA SER A 35 -18.34 -10.08 -10.81
C SER A 35 -17.53 -10.98 -9.88
N ALA A 36 -17.10 -12.15 -10.38
CA ALA A 36 -16.30 -13.07 -9.60
C ALA A 36 -15.11 -12.34 -8.98
N ALA A 37 -14.87 -12.54 -7.69
CA ALA A 37 -13.71 -11.95 -7.02
C ALA A 37 -12.43 -12.39 -7.73
N PRO A 38 -11.45 -11.50 -7.93
CA PRO A 38 -10.21 -11.85 -8.62
C PRO A 38 -9.46 -12.94 -7.85
N SER A 39 -8.97 -13.95 -8.57
CA SER A 39 -8.29 -15.12 -8.00
C SER A 39 -6.85 -14.82 -7.55
N SER A 40 -6.30 -13.67 -7.97
CA SER A 40 -4.96 -13.21 -7.60
C SER A 40 -4.89 -11.69 -7.53
N VAL A 41 -3.89 -11.16 -6.79
CA VAL A 41 -3.60 -9.71 -6.73
C VAL A 41 -3.34 -9.14 -8.13
N ARG A 42 -2.65 -9.89 -8.98
CA ARG A 42 -2.39 -9.48 -10.36
C ARG A 42 -3.68 -9.30 -11.16
N GLU A 43 -4.59 -10.24 -11.04
CA GLU A 43 -5.89 -10.20 -11.72
C GLU A 43 -6.76 -9.05 -11.20
N ALA A 44 -6.73 -8.80 -9.88
CA ALA A 44 -7.39 -7.63 -9.28
C ALA A 44 -6.85 -6.32 -9.86
N LEU A 45 -5.53 -6.17 -9.96
CA LEU A 45 -4.90 -4.98 -10.53
C LEU A 45 -5.23 -4.80 -12.01
N LEU A 46 -5.19 -5.89 -12.81
CA LEU A 46 -5.57 -5.85 -14.22
C LEU A 46 -7.05 -5.48 -14.41
N LYS A 47 -7.91 -5.97 -13.53
CA LYS A 47 -9.33 -5.61 -13.54
C LYS A 47 -9.54 -4.13 -13.21
N MET A 48 -8.86 -3.61 -12.19
CA MET A 48 -8.91 -2.19 -11.82
C MET A 48 -8.41 -1.28 -12.95
N ASP A 49 -7.38 -1.71 -13.69
CA ASP A 49 -6.92 -1.00 -14.90
C ASP A 49 -7.97 -1.02 -16.01
N ALA A 50 -8.59 -2.18 -16.26
CA ALA A 50 -9.60 -2.35 -17.31
C ALA A 50 -10.88 -1.55 -17.01
N ASP A 51 -11.29 -1.51 -15.74
CA ASP A 51 -12.48 -0.79 -15.27
C ASP A 51 -12.25 0.72 -15.13
N GLY A 52 -10.99 1.21 -15.32
CA GLY A 52 -10.63 2.62 -15.14
C GLY A 52 -10.69 3.09 -13.67
N THR A 53 -10.74 2.17 -12.72
CA THR A 53 -10.79 2.46 -11.28
C THR A 53 -9.39 2.64 -10.68
N ALA A 54 -8.33 2.30 -11.43
CA ALA A 54 -6.95 2.57 -11.06
C ALA A 54 -6.32 3.59 -12.03
N PRO A 55 -5.33 4.36 -11.58
CA PRO A 55 -4.57 5.21 -12.49
C PRO A 55 -3.82 4.36 -13.53
N LYS A 56 -3.63 4.89 -14.75
CA LYS A 56 -2.84 4.23 -15.79
C LYS A 56 -1.36 4.26 -15.42
N LEU A 57 -0.91 3.22 -14.77
CA LEU A 57 0.45 3.12 -14.25
C LEU A 57 1.40 2.48 -15.28
N ASN A 58 2.61 3.03 -15.40
CA ASN A 58 3.70 2.41 -16.15
C ASN A 58 4.07 1.04 -15.55
N ARG A 59 4.12 0.00 -16.40
CA ARG A 59 4.41 -1.39 -16.00
C ARG A 59 5.68 -1.95 -16.64
N ASP A 60 6.53 -1.09 -17.17
CA ASP A 60 7.82 -1.51 -17.73
C ASP A 60 8.73 -2.08 -16.63
N ALA A 61 9.66 -2.93 -17.02
CA ALA A 61 10.63 -3.55 -16.11
C ALA A 61 11.64 -2.56 -15.52
N ASP A 62 11.76 -1.37 -16.10
CA ASP A 62 12.61 -0.31 -15.56
C ASP A 62 12.08 0.16 -14.21
N VAL A 63 12.94 -0.01 -13.19
CA VAL A 63 12.60 0.35 -11.80
C VAL A 63 12.37 1.86 -11.66
N ALA A 64 13.19 2.68 -12.31
CA ALA A 64 13.07 4.15 -12.26
C ALA A 64 11.78 4.64 -12.93
N GLY A 65 11.45 4.03 -14.10
CA GLY A 65 10.39 4.48 -14.97
C GLY A 65 10.67 5.83 -15.64
N PRO A 66 9.83 6.25 -16.61
CA PRO A 66 9.95 7.54 -17.29
C PRO A 66 9.77 8.71 -16.33
N ASP A 67 10.63 9.74 -16.49
CA ASP A 67 10.63 11.00 -15.74
C ASP A 67 11.19 12.06 -16.70
N VAL A 68 10.35 12.51 -17.63
CA VAL A 68 10.78 13.33 -18.80
C VAL A 68 11.13 14.73 -18.38
N ASP A 69 10.46 15.30 -17.39
CA ASP A 69 10.72 16.64 -16.87
C ASP A 69 11.81 16.68 -15.78
N GLY A 70 12.28 15.51 -15.33
CA GLY A 70 13.37 15.40 -14.37
C GLY A 70 13.01 15.85 -12.95
N ASN A 71 11.71 15.84 -12.58
CA ASN A 71 11.26 16.28 -11.26
C ASN A 71 11.43 15.20 -10.18
N GLY A 72 11.89 14.00 -10.55
CA GLY A 72 12.11 12.86 -9.66
C GLY A 72 10.85 12.04 -9.38
N VAL A 73 9.71 12.40 -9.95
CA VAL A 73 8.46 11.64 -9.92
C VAL A 73 8.26 10.99 -11.29
N ARG A 74 7.84 9.76 -11.32
CA ARG A 74 7.54 9.05 -12.56
C ARG A 74 6.36 9.72 -13.27
N ASP A 75 6.42 9.91 -14.60
CA ASP A 75 5.42 10.66 -15.39
C ASP A 75 3.97 10.20 -15.18
N ASP A 76 3.76 8.89 -15.06
CA ASP A 76 2.42 8.32 -14.82
C ASP A 76 1.87 8.68 -13.44
N LEU A 77 2.76 8.77 -12.45
CA LEU A 77 2.41 9.16 -11.09
C LEU A 77 2.14 10.67 -10.99
N ASP A 78 2.91 11.47 -11.72
CA ASP A 78 2.65 12.92 -11.81
C ASP A 78 1.32 13.22 -12.50
N ALA A 79 1.01 12.50 -13.59
CA ALA A 79 -0.30 12.59 -14.24
C ALA A 79 -1.45 12.20 -13.29
N TYR A 80 -1.25 11.14 -12.48
CA TYR A 80 -2.20 10.75 -11.45
C TYR A 80 -2.39 11.86 -10.41
N ILE A 81 -1.30 12.39 -9.83
CA ILE A 81 -1.36 13.47 -8.83
C ILE A 81 -2.09 14.69 -9.38
N ASN A 82 -1.79 15.06 -10.64
CA ASN A 82 -2.42 16.20 -11.29
C ASN A 82 -3.93 16.05 -11.46
N SER A 83 -4.41 14.79 -11.64
CA SER A 83 -5.83 14.47 -11.78
C SER A 83 -6.63 14.53 -10.47
N LEU A 84 -5.95 14.49 -9.32
CA LEU A 84 -6.61 14.51 -8.01
C LEU A 84 -7.27 15.88 -7.74
N PRO A 85 -8.42 15.91 -7.05
CA PRO A 85 -9.08 17.13 -6.62
C PRO A 85 -8.38 17.80 -5.42
N ASP A 86 -7.18 17.37 -5.10
CA ASP A 86 -6.41 17.79 -3.93
C ASP A 86 -5.85 19.20 -4.11
N THR A 87 -5.57 19.87 -2.99
CA THR A 87 -4.90 21.18 -2.97
C THR A 87 -3.43 21.05 -3.39
N GLU A 88 -2.82 22.17 -3.87
CA GLU A 88 -1.41 22.16 -4.25
C GLU A 88 -0.45 21.72 -3.11
N PRO A 89 -0.64 22.14 -1.83
CA PRO A 89 0.18 21.60 -0.74
C PRO A 89 0.06 20.09 -0.55
N GLN A 90 -1.15 19.52 -0.74
CA GLN A 90 -1.38 18.08 -0.70
C GLN A 90 -0.69 17.37 -1.86
N LYS A 91 -0.82 17.89 -3.08
CA LYS A 91 -0.13 17.36 -4.28
C LYS A 91 1.41 17.40 -4.12
N LYS A 92 1.94 18.46 -3.53
CA LYS A 92 3.39 18.55 -3.21
C LYS A 92 3.81 17.45 -2.23
N ALA A 93 3.03 17.18 -1.20
CA ALA A 93 3.32 16.10 -0.24
C ALA A 93 3.32 14.71 -0.91
N LEU A 94 2.39 14.45 -1.82
CA LEU A 94 2.39 13.20 -2.60
C LEU A 94 3.63 13.11 -3.51
N ARG A 95 3.98 14.18 -4.24
CA ARG A 95 5.20 14.20 -5.06
C ARG A 95 6.46 13.93 -4.24
N GLN A 96 6.55 14.49 -3.04
CA GLN A 96 7.65 14.20 -2.12
C GLN A 96 7.68 12.70 -1.78
N GLY A 97 6.53 12.11 -1.43
CA GLY A 97 6.41 10.68 -1.13
C GLY A 97 6.88 9.81 -2.30
N TYR A 98 6.41 10.10 -3.51
CA TYR A 98 6.79 9.34 -4.72
C TYR A 98 8.28 9.49 -5.07
N ARG A 99 8.85 10.71 -4.96
CA ARG A 99 10.30 10.94 -5.16
C ARG A 99 11.14 10.14 -4.17
N VAL A 100 10.79 10.21 -2.90
CA VAL A 100 11.50 9.48 -1.85
C VAL A 100 11.43 7.99 -2.13
N LEU A 101 10.25 7.45 -2.41
CA LEU A 101 10.10 6.02 -2.65
C LEU A 101 10.85 5.58 -3.92
N ARG A 102 10.81 6.34 -5.01
CA ARG A 102 11.63 6.08 -6.20
C ARG A 102 13.13 6.00 -5.86
N ASN A 103 13.62 6.94 -5.04
CA ASN A 103 15.01 6.93 -4.61
C ASN A 103 15.36 5.68 -3.78
N LEU A 104 14.45 5.21 -2.91
CA LEU A 104 14.63 3.95 -2.17
C LEU A 104 14.71 2.73 -3.09
N LEU A 105 13.92 2.69 -4.16
CA LEU A 105 13.96 1.60 -5.14
C LEU A 105 15.29 1.52 -5.90
N LEU A 106 15.97 2.66 -6.07
CA LEU A 106 17.23 2.80 -6.82
C LEU A 106 18.48 2.81 -5.93
N LEU A 107 18.27 2.77 -4.62
CA LEU A 107 19.35 2.91 -3.64
C LEU A 107 20.28 1.69 -3.62
N ASP A 108 21.59 1.93 -3.47
CA ASP A 108 22.55 0.86 -3.15
C ASP A 108 22.33 0.41 -1.70
N THR A 109 21.70 -0.75 -1.55
CA THR A 109 21.38 -1.31 -0.23
C THR A 109 22.60 -1.90 0.50
N THR A 110 23.79 -1.89 -0.09
CA THR A 110 25.05 -2.26 0.58
C THR A 110 25.67 -1.07 1.32
N ASP A 111 25.27 0.16 0.99
CA ASP A 111 25.66 1.38 1.71
C ASP A 111 24.72 1.65 2.89
N THR A 112 25.16 1.27 4.09
CA THR A 112 24.37 1.49 5.32
C THR A 112 24.05 2.97 5.55
N THR A 113 24.91 3.90 5.17
CA THR A 113 24.65 5.34 5.34
C THR A 113 23.50 5.76 4.44
N ALA A 114 23.54 5.35 3.17
CA ALA A 114 22.46 5.62 2.22
C ALA A 114 21.13 4.99 2.68
N VAL A 115 21.16 3.78 3.25
CA VAL A 115 19.97 3.12 3.81
C VAL A 115 19.38 3.94 4.97
N LEU A 116 20.20 4.40 5.91
CA LEU A 116 19.76 5.20 7.05
C LEU A 116 19.20 6.57 6.60
N ASP A 117 19.81 7.20 5.60
CA ASP A 117 19.30 8.43 4.99
C ASP A 117 17.97 8.20 4.29
N GLY A 118 17.84 7.10 3.56
CA GLY A 118 16.59 6.66 2.96
C GLY A 118 15.47 6.48 3.97
N MET A 119 15.75 5.83 5.10
CA MET A 119 14.78 5.68 6.20
C MET A 119 14.35 7.04 6.76
N ARG A 120 15.28 7.97 6.97
CA ARG A 120 14.95 9.32 7.46
C ARG A 120 14.06 10.09 6.48
N ASN A 121 14.40 10.05 5.20
CA ASN A 121 13.65 10.72 4.15
C ASN A 121 12.25 10.10 3.99
N SER A 122 12.13 8.75 4.10
CA SER A 122 10.84 8.06 4.11
C SER A 122 9.99 8.53 5.29
N GLY A 123 10.54 8.58 6.50
CA GLY A 123 9.83 9.10 7.66
C GLY A 123 9.37 10.55 7.48
N ALA A 124 10.23 11.41 6.91
CA ALA A 124 9.87 12.80 6.62
C ALA A 124 8.72 12.90 5.62
N SER A 125 8.78 12.17 4.50
CA SER A 125 7.73 12.20 3.48
C SER A 125 6.38 11.68 4.00
N ILE A 126 6.39 10.62 4.78
CA ILE A 126 5.18 10.10 5.43
C ILE A 126 4.61 11.18 6.37
N TRP A 127 5.46 11.82 7.18
CA TRP A 127 5.02 12.85 8.11
C TRP A 127 4.44 14.08 7.38
N CYS A 128 5.01 14.45 6.23
CA CYS A 128 4.45 15.49 5.36
C CYS A 128 3.04 15.12 4.88
N ILE A 129 2.83 13.90 4.41
CA ILE A 129 1.50 13.42 4.01
C ILE A 129 0.52 13.53 5.19
N TYR A 130 0.93 13.08 6.38
CA TYR A 130 0.08 13.18 7.57
C TYR A 130 -0.27 14.63 7.93
N SER A 131 0.68 15.57 7.79
CA SER A 131 0.44 16.97 8.08
C SER A 131 -0.54 17.65 7.10
N ARG A 132 -0.63 17.14 5.86
CA ARG A 132 -1.47 17.71 4.78
C ARG A 132 -2.81 17.03 4.61
N TYR A 133 -2.93 15.74 4.96
CA TYR A 133 -4.14 14.94 4.73
C TYR A 133 -4.90 14.58 6.01
N GLY A 134 -4.30 14.71 7.19
CA GLY A 134 -4.97 14.41 8.46
C GLY A 134 -5.51 12.97 8.51
N SER A 135 -6.83 12.82 8.61
CA SER A 135 -7.50 11.50 8.69
C SER A 135 -7.25 10.60 7.47
N ASP A 136 -7.04 11.19 6.30
CA ASP A 136 -6.92 10.47 5.03
C ASP A 136 -5.46 10.07 4.73
N ALA A 137 -4.53 10.48 5.59
CA ALA A 137 -3.09 10.27 5.39
C ALA A 137 -2.68 8.80 5.26
N ASN A 138 -3.31 7.89 6.00
CA ASN A 138 -3.05 6.45 5.90
C ASN A 138 -3.37 5.91 4.51
N GLU A 139 -4.51 6.31 3.95
CA GLU A 139 -4.91 5.91 2.60
C GLU A 139 -3.93 6.48 1.59
N LYS A 140 -3.61 7.77 1.68
CA LYS A 140 -2.69 8.45 0.75
C LYS A 140 -1.27 7.91 0.81
N SER A 141 -0.72 7.63 1.98
CA SER A 141 0.61 7.01 2.09
C SER A 141 0.62 5.57 1.55
N GLY A 142 -0.47 4.82 1.77
CA GLY A 142 -0.64 3.48 1.18
C GLY A 142 -0.75 3.51 -0.35
N GLU A 143 -1.39 4.54 -0.94
CA GLU A 143 -1.42 4.75 -2.39
C GLU A 143 -0.03 5.03 -2.95
N VAL A 144 0.77 5.88 -2.27
CA VAL A 144 2.16 6.15 -2.66
C VAL A 144 2.96 4.85 -2.75
N GLU A 145 2.92 4.01 -1.73
CA GLU A 145 3.60 2.72 -1.73
C GLU A 145 3.07 1.81 -2.85
N LYS A 146 1.77 1.58 -2.88
CA LYS A 146 1.10 0.67 -3.83
C LYS A 146 1.42 1.03 -5.28
N TYR A 147 1.38 2.31 -5.65
CA TYR A 147 1.57 2.74 -7.03
C TYR A 147 3.04 2.82 -7.42
N SER A 148 3.94 3.05 -6.46
CA SER A 148 5.38 3.02 -6.71
C SER A 148 5.90 1.60 -6.95
N VAL A 149 5.38 0.59 -6.23
CA VAL A 149 5.87 -0.80 -6.29
C VAL A 149 5.02 -1.71 -7.20
N ASN A 150 4.41 -1.13 -8.22
CA ASN A 150 3.40 -1.76 -9.07
C ASN A 150 3.93 -2.80 -10.10
N THR A 151 5.22 -3.11 -10.11
CA THR A 151 5.83 -4.19 -10.90
C THR A 151 6.63 -5.15 -10.02
N GLU A 152 6.95 -6.33 -10.54
CA GLU A 152 7.76 -7.33 -9.83
C GLU A 152 9.17 -6.78 -9.53
N GLU A 153 9.76 -6.07 -10.48
CA GLU A 153 11.11 -5.49 -10.35
C GLU A 153 11.14 -4.41 -9.27
N ARG A 154 10.13 -3.52 -9.26
CA ARG A 154 9.98 -2.49 -8.23
C ARG A 154 9.71 -3.10 -6.85
N PHE A 155 8.86 -4.12 -6.78
CA PHE A 155 8.61 -4.84 -5.53
C PHE A 155 9.88 -5.52 -5.00
N LYS A 156 10.68 -6.16 -5.86
CA LYS A 156 11.97 -6.74 -5.47
C LYS A 156 12.96 -5.68 -4.96
N ALA A 157 12.99 -4.52 -5.61
CA ALA A 157 13.82 -3.39 -5.18
C ALA A 157 13.38 -2.89 -3.79
N TYR A 158 12.10 -2.72 -3.57
CA TYR A 158 11.51 -2.34 -2.28
C TYR A 158 11.81 -3.37 -1.19
N ALA A 159 11.67 -4.66 -1.49
CA ALA A 159 11.99 -5.74 -0.56
C ALA A 159 13.48 -5.75 -0.17
N ARG A 160 14.41 -5.45 -1.11
CA ARG A 160 15.84 -5.31 -0.80
C ARG A 160 16.10 -4.15 0.16
N PHE A 161 15.48 -2.99 -0.08
CA PHE A 161 15.59 -1.86 0.84
C PHE A 161 15.06 -2.22 2.24
N ASN A 162 13.87 -2.80 2.34
CA ASN A 162 13.29 -3.20 3.62
C ASN A 162 14.17 -4.22 4.37
N ALA A 163 14.78 -5.16 3.65
CA ALA A 163 15.72 -6.11 4.25
C ALA A 163 16.96 -5.41 4.80
N ALA A 164 17.53 -4.45 4.06
CA ALA A 164 18.68 -3.66 4.51
C ALA A 164 18.35 -2.72 5.67
N ALA A 165 17.14 -2.15 5.69
CA ALA A 165 16.66 -1.29 6.77
C ALA A 165 16.31 -2.07 8.05
N SER A 166 16.13 -3.40 7.95
CA SER A 166 15.73 -4.23 9.09
C SER A 166 16.76 -4.19 10.21
N GLY A 167 16.28 -4.00 11.44
CA GLY A 167 17.14 -3.87 12.63
C GLY A 167 17.71 -2.46 12.85
N HIS A 168 17.51 -1.53 11.93
CA HIS A 168 17.85 -0.13 12.10
C HIS A 168 16.67 0.70 12.60
N SER A 169 16.94 1.88 13.13
CA SER A 169 15.94 2.86 13.53
C SER A 169 16.32 4.23 12.99
N ALA A 170 15.31 5.00 12.58
CA ALA A 170 15.48 6.38 12.15
C ALA A 170 14.76 7.32 13.11
N VAL A 171 15.36 8.49 13.32
CA VAL A 171 14.73 9.55 14.12
C VAL A 171 13.71 10.26 13.22
N MET A 172 12.51 10.45 13.74
CA MET A 172 11.48 11.23 13.04
C MET A 172 11.92 12.68 12.81
N PRO A 173 11.55 13.29 11.69
CA PRO A 173 11.93 14.67 11.38
C PRO A 173 11.31 15.65 12.39
N ARG A 174 11.96 16.81 12.53
CA ARG A 174 11.34 17.94 13.22
C ARG A 174 10.47 18.73 12.24
N GLY A 175 9.40 19.33 12.76
CA GLY A 175 8.46 20.08 11.92
C GLY A 175 7.42 19.16 11.24
N ASP A 176 6.92 19.58 10.08
CA ASP A 176 5.88 18.86 9.33
C ASP A 176 6.42 17.84 8.31
N GLY A 177 7.74 17.74 8.18
CA GLY A 177 8.42 16.79 7.29
C GLY A 177 8.35 17.15 5.81
N CYS A 178 7.74 18.27 5.45
CA CYS A 178 7.60 18.69 4.05
C CYS A 178 8.86 19.36 3.49
N ASP A 179 9.17 19.06 2.24
CA ASP A 179 10.12 19.85 1.44
C ASP A 179 9.51 21.23 1.17
N GLU A 180 10.33 22.27 1.14
CA GLU A 180 9.87 23.65 0.83
C GLU A 180 9.48 23.82 -0.66
#